data_644dd94c06dcb9889fc83c1eb4898dcf
#
_entry.id   644dd94c06dcb9889fc83c1eb4898dcf
#
_cell.length_a   1.000
_cell.length_b   1.000
_cell.length_c   1.000
_cell.angle_alpha   90.00
_cell.angle_beta   90.00
_cell.angle_gamma   90.00
#
_symmetry.space_group_name_H-M   'P 1'
#
loop_
_entity.id
_entity.type
_entity.pdbx_description
1 polymer ?
#
loop_
_entity_poly.entity_id
_entity_poly.type
_entity_poly.pdbx_seq_one_letter_code
_entity_poly.pdbx_strand_id
1 'polypeptide(L)'
;CDQLEDPKLTKKLVKRGITELVTPGVSINDNVLNYKENNFLAAVHFGKASCGVAFLDISTGEFLTAEGPFDYVDKLLNNFGPKEILFERGKRLMFEGNFGSKFFTFELDDWVFTESTAREKLLKHFETKNLKGFGVEHLKNGIIASGAILQYLTMTQHTQIGHITSLARIEEDKYVRLDKFTVRSLELIGSMNDGGSSLLNVIDRTISPMGARLLKRWMVFPLKDEKPINDRLNVVEYFFRQPDFKELIEEQLHLIGDLERIISKVAVGRVSPREVVQLKVALQAIEPIKQACLEADNASLNRIGEQLNLCISIRDRIAKEINNDPPL
;
A
#
# COMPACT_ATOMS: atom_id res chain seq x y z
N CYS A 1 -18.05 -8.60 16.04
CA CYS A 1 -18.62 -8.20 17.34
C CYS A 1 -17.99 -9.07 18.41
N ASP A 2 -17.23 -8.47 19.32
CA ASP A 2 -16.46 -9.17 20.35
C ASP A 2 -16.94 -8.85 21.76
N GLN A 3 -16.40 -9.61 22.73
CA GLN A 3 -16.59 -9.35 24.15
C GLN A 3 -15.69 -8.18 24.56
N LEU A 4 -16.27 -7.14 25.16
CA LEU A 4 -15.54 -5.96 25.64
C LEU A 4 -15.03 -6.11 27.07
N GLU A 5 -15.38 -7.21 27.76
CA GLU A 5 -15.02 -7.51 29.14
C GLU A 5 -14.57 -8.96 29.26
N ASP A 6 -13.63 -9.24 30.17
CA ASP A 6 -13.21 -10.62 30.46
C ASP A 6 -14.37 -11.40 31.12
N PRO A 7 -14.83 -12.51 30.51
CA PRO A 7 -15.90 -13.34 31.08
C PRO A 7 -15.60 -13.85 32.49
N LYS A 8 -14.32 -14.02 32.83
CA LYS A 8 -13.88 -14.50 34.17
C LYS A 8 -14.01 -13.45 35.28
N LEU A 9 -14.05 -12.17 34.89
CA LEU A 9 -14.09 -11.05 35.83
C LEU A 9 -15.50 -10.51 36.03
N THR A 10 -16.50 -10.95 35.26
CA THR A 10 -17.86 -10.44 35.35
C THR A 10 -18.84 -11.52 35.79
N LYS A 11 -19.72 -11.19 36.77
CA LYS A 11 -20.81 -12.06 37.23
C LYS A 11 -22.13 -11.83 36.47
N LYS A 12 -22.14 -10.90 35.51
CA LYS A 12 -23.28 -10.55 34.67
C LYS A 12 -23.02 -11.00 33.22
N LEU A 13 -24.02 -10.80 32.35
CA LEU A 13 -23.84 -10.97 30.92
C LEU A 13 -22.67 -10.09 30.45
N VAL A 14 -21.70 -10.73 29.79
CA VAL A 14 -20.52 -10.04 29.22
C VAL A 14 -20.96 -8.99 28.20
N LYS A 15 -20.46 -7.78 28.37
CA LYS A 15 -20.74 -6.68 27.45
C LYS A 15 -20.12 -6.98 26.08
N ARG A 16 -20.92 -6.87 25.04
CA ARG A 16 -20.49 -7.08 23.64
C ARG A 16 -20.62 -5.79 22.86
N GLY A 17 -19.74 -5.60 21.89
CA GLY A 17 -19.77 -4.43 21.01
C GLY A 17 -19.17 -4.73 19.64
N ILE A 18 -19.41 -3.82 18.70
CA ILE A 18 -18.75 -3.84 17.39
C ILE A 18 -17.32 -3.38 17.63
N THR A 19 -16.36 -4.24 17.35
CA THR A 19 -14.93 -3.96 17.47
C THR A 19 -14.31 -3.54 16.14
N GLU A 20 -14.92 -3.97 15.04
CA GLU A 20 -14.47 -3.69 13.68
C GLU A 20 -15.61 -3.90 12.70
N LEU A 21 -15.72 -3.02 11.71
CA LEU A 21 -16.59 -3.18 10.56
C LEU A 21 -15.72 -3.42 9.32
N VAL A 22 -15.73 -4.65 8.82
CA VAL A 22 -14.92 -5.03 7.65
C VAL A 22 -15.70 -4.75 6.37
N THR A 23 -15.12 -3.94 5.49
CA THR A 23 -15.61 -3.70 4.13
C THR A 23 -14.53 -4.09 3.11
N PRO A 24 -14.83 -4.19 1.81
CA PRO A 24 -13.85 -4.62 0.82
C PRO A 24 -12.54 -3.84 0.83
N GLY A 25 -12.59 -2.53 1.09
CA GLY A 25 -11.41 -1.64 1.09
C GLY A 25 -10.60 -1.64 2.39
N VAL A 26 -11.11 -2.17 3.51
CA VAL A 26 -10.46 -2.09 4.83
C VAL A 26 -10.14 -3.45 5.44
N SER A 27 -10.02 -4.49 4.62
CA SER A 27 -9.65 -5.82 5.12
C SER A 27 -8.15 -5.92 5.42
N ILE A 28 -7.79 -6.50 6.59
CA ILE A 28 -6.42 -6.86 6.99
C ILE A 28 -6.27 -8.40 7.04
N ASN A 29 -7.36 -9.14 6.81
CA ASN A 29 -7.36 -10.59 6.96
C ASN A 29 -6.73 -11.28 5.74
N ASP A 30 -5.61 -11.97 5.93
CA ASP A 30 -4.87 -12.68 4.87
C ASP A 30 -5.72 -13.72 4.12
N ASN A 31 -6.73 -14.31 4.76
CA ASN A 31 -7.62 -15.27 4.10
C ASN A 31 -8.50 -14.65 3.00
N VAL A 32 -8.64 -13.32 3.01
CA VAL A 32 -9.45 -12.57 2.05
C VAL A 32 -8.56 -11.81 1.05
N LEU A 33 -7.34 -11.47 1.46
CA LEU A 33 -6.41 -10.67 0.67
C LEU A 33 -5.62 -11.53 -0.33
N ASN A 34 -5.51 -11.05 -1.57
CA ASN A 34 -4.49 -11.57 -2.48
C ASN A 34 -3.12 -11.03 -2.06
N TYR A 35 -2.17 -11.90 -1.75
CA TYR A 35 -0.84 -11.51 -1.28
C TYR A 35 -0.02 -10.76 -2.35
N LYS A 36 -0.28 -11.00 -3.64
CA LYS A 36 0.40 -10.33 -4.77
C LYS A 36 -0.23 -8.99 -5.17
N GLU A 37 -1.34 -8.59 -4.54
CA GLU A 37 -2.07 -7.37 -4.89
C GLU A 37 -2.26 -6.45 -3.69
N ASN A 38 -2.31 -5.15 -3.97
CA ASN A 38 -2.78 -4.17 -3.00
C ASN A 38 -4.30 -4.26 -2.84
N ASN A 39 -4.77 -3.94 -1.62
CA ASN A 39 -6.19 -3.84 -1.30
C ASN A 39 -6.57 -2.38 -1.04
N PHE A 40 -6.64 -1.58 -2.09
CA PHE A 40 -6.89 -0.16 -1.95
C PHE A 40 -8.34 0.18 -1.60
N LEU A 41 -8.50 0.97 -0.53
CA LEU A 41 -9.62 1.87 -0.32
C LEU A 41 -9.29 3.19 -1.01
N ALA A 42 -10.21 3.74 -1.79
CA ALA A 42 -10.04 5.06 -2.38
C ALA A 42 -11.09 6.05 -1.86
N ALA A 43 -10.79 7.35 -1.94
CA ALA A 43 -11.78 8.41 -1.79
C ALA A 43 -11.63 9.43 -2.91
N VAL A 44 -12.76 9.97 -3.37
CA VAL A 44 -12.81 10.97 -4.43
C VAL A 44 -13.54 12.19 -3.92
N HIS A 45 -12.92 13.36 -4.07
CA HIS A 45 -13.55 14.66 -3.79
C HIS A 45 -13.69 15.50 -5.06
N PHE A 46 -14.89 16.00 -5.30
CA PHE A 46 -15.23 16.81 -6.46
C PHE A 46 -15.06 18.29 -6.14
N GLY A 47 -13.91 18.88 -6.51
CA GLY A 47 -13.70 20.32 -6.45
C GLY A 47 -14.36 21.06 -7.63
N LYS A 48 -14.25 22.40 -7.64
CA LYS A 48 -14.86 23.24 -8.68
C LYS A 48 -14.21 23.06 -10.06
N ALA A 49 -12.90 22.90 -10.12
CA ALA A 49 -12.13 22.84 -11.38
C ALA A 49 -11.26 21.57 -11.49
N SER A 50 -11.06 20.86 -10.39
CA SER A 50 -10.24 19.66 -10.31
C SER A 50 -10.88 18.66 -9.36
N CYS A 51 -10.46 17.41 -9.46
CA CYS A 51 -10.89 16.32 -8.60
C CYS A 51 -9.70 15.84 -7.78
N GLY A 52 -9.91 15.62 -6.48
CA GLY A 52 -8.91 15.00 -5.61
C GLY A 52 -9.20 13.51 -5.47
N VAL A 53 -8.14 12.71 -5.39
CA VAL A 53 -8.24 11.28 -5.12
C VAL A 53 -7.18 10.87 -4.11
N ALA A 54 -7.53 9.94 -3.24
CA ALA A 54 -6.59 9.28 -2.35
C ALA A 54 -6.79 7.76 -2.40
N PHE A 55 -5.73 7.02 -2.16
CA PHE A 55 -5.69 5.56 -2.11
C PHE A 55 -4.96 5.13 -0.85
N LEU A 56 -5.56 4.25 -0.07
CA LEU A 56 -4.94 3.65 1.10
C LEU A 56 -5.07 2.14 1.04
N ASP A 57 -3.96 1.44 1.16
CA ASP A 57 -3.94 0.01 1.48
C ASP A 57 -3.62 -0.14 2.98
N ILE A 58 -4.64 -0.40 3.78
CA ILE A 58 -4.48 -0.55 5.23
C ILE A 58 -3.62 -1.77 5.60
N SER A 59 -3.55 -2.77 4.72
CA SER A 59 -2.75 -3.98 4.96
C SER A 59 -1.24 -3.78 4.77
N THR A 60 -0.84 -2.74 4.03
CA THR A 60 0.57 -2.42 3.77
C THR A 60 0.99 -1.07 4.34
N GLY A 61 0.02 -0.21 4.71
CA GLY A 61 0.27 1.16 5.16
C GLY A 61 0.55 2.15 4.02
N GLU A 62 0.41 1.72 2.77
CA GLU A 62 0.65 2.59 1.63
C GLU A 62 -0.49 3.60 1.45
N PHE A 63 -0.18 4.89 1.56
CA PHE A 63 -1.14 5.98 1.45
C PHE A 63 -0.70 6.98 0.40
N LEU A 64 -1.49 7.12 -0.66
CA LEU A 64 -1.19 7.93 -1.84
C LEU A 64 -2.28 8.96 -2.09
N THR A 65 -1.92 10.11 -2.65
CA THR A 65 -2.90 11.13 -3.05
C THR A 65 -2.51 11.84 -4.34
N ALA A 66 -3.50 12.30 -5.06
CA ALA A 66 -3.34 13.13 -6.26
C ALA A 66 -4.50 14.12 -6.41
N GLU A 67 -4.27 15.13 -7.23
CA GLU A 67 -5.28 16.09 -7.65
C GLU A 67 -5.08 16.42 -9.12
N GLY A 68 -6.15 16.49 -9.90
CA GLY A 68 -6.09 16.83 -11.31
C GLY A 68 -7.46 16.80 -11.99
N PRO A 69 -7.49 16.91 -13.33
CA PRO A 69 -8.71 16.78 -14.11
C PRO A 69 -9.39 15.40 -13.92
N PHE A 70 -10.68 15.31 -14.23
CA PHE A 70 -11.46 14.07 -14.07
C PHE A 70 -10.87 12.88 -14.86
N ASP A 71 -10.37 13.12 -16.06
CA ASP A 71 -9.74 12.09 -16.90
C ASP A 71 -8.47 11.53 -16.28
N TYR A 72 -7.70 12.35 -15.57
CA TYR A 72 -6.54 11.91 -14.82
C TYR A 72 -6.94 11.03 -13.63
N VAL A 73 -7.95 11.43 -12.88
CA VAL A 73 -8.45 10.65 -11.74
C VAL A 73 -9.08 9.33 -12.23
N ASP A 74 -9.81 9.32 -13.36
CA ASP A 74 -10.32 8.08 -13.97
C ASP A 74 -9.19 7.09 -14.30
N LYS A 75 -8.07 7.57 -14.85
CA LYS A 75 -6.88 6.74 -15.11
C LYS A 75 -6.33 6.14 -13.82
N LEU A 76 -6.18 6.96 -12.76
CA LEU A 76 -5.67 6.47 -11.48
C LEU A 76 -6.61 5.42 -10.87
N LEU A 77 -7.92 5.66 -10.85
CA LEU A 77 -8.91 4.69 -10.35
C LEU A 77 -8.84 3.35 -11.11
N ASN A 78 -8.68 3.40 -12.43
CA ASN A 78 -8.57 2.18 -13.24
C ASN A 78 -7.23 1.47 -13.05
N ASN A 79 -6.12 2.19 -12.90
CA ASN A 79 -4.77 1.62 -12.75
C ASN A 79 -4.51 1.05 -11.36
N PHE A 80 -4.98 1.72 -10.29
CA PHE A 80 -4.90 1.21 -8.92
C PHE A 80 -5.96 0.15 -8.61
N GLY A 81 -7.12 0.18 -9.26
CA GLY A 81 -8.19 -0.80 -9.10
C GLY A 81 -8.69 -0.93 -7.66
N PRO A 82 -9.12 0.16 -7.00
CA PRO A 82 -9.54 0.11 -5.61
C PRO A 82 -10.72 -0.84 -5.43
N LYS A 83 -10.74 -1.53 -4.30
CA LYS A 83 -11.81 -2.48 -3.95
C LYS A 83 -13.07 -1.76 -3.44
N GLU A 84 -12.90 -0.52 -2.99
CA GLU A 84 -13.98 0.33 -2.49
C GLU A 84 -13.64 1.80 -2.72
N ILE A 85 -14.61 2.61 -3.11
CA ILE A 85 -14.44 4.05 -3.34
C ILE A 85 -15.45 4.84 -2.52
N LEU A 86 -14.95 5.80 -1.75
CA LEU A 86 -15.72 6.73 -0.95
C LEU A 86 -15.92 8.04 -1.72
N PHE A 87 -17.11 8.60 -1.64
CA PHE A 87 -17.38 9.95 -2.12
C PHE A 87 -18.53 10.62 -1.35
N GLU A 88 -18.73 11.91 -1.58
CA GLU A 88 -19.70 12.74 -0.89
C GLU A 88 -21.14 12.33 -1.27
N ARG A 89 -22.01 12.23 -0.28
CA ARG A 89 -23.44 11.94 -0.45
C ARG A 89 -24.09 12.94 -1.42
N GLY A 90 -24.94 12.42 -2.31
CA GLY A 90 -25.60 13.20 -3.35
C GLY A 90 -24.75 13.46 -4.60
N LYS A 91 -23.50 12.97 -4.66
CA LYS A 91 -22.63 13.10 -5.85
C LYS A 91 -22.61 11.85 -6.75
N ARG A 92 -23.51 10.88 -6.51
CA ARG A 92 -23.55 9.61 -7.27
C ARG A 92 -23.64 9.80 -8.78
N LEU A 93 -24.53 10.64 -9.26
CA LEU A 93 -24.67 10.91 -10.69
C LEU A 93 -23.38 11.53 -11.30
N MET A 94 -22.73 12.41 -10.54
CA MET A 94 -21.45 12.99 -10.94
C MET A 94 -20.34 11.93 -10.96
N PHE A 95 -20.30 11.04 -9.96
CA PHE A 95 -19.34 9.96 -9.90
C PHE A 95 -19.52 8.99 -11.08
N GLU A 96 -20.73 8.48 -11.29
CA GLU A 96 -21.03 7.52 -12.35
C GLU A 96 -20.86 8.13 -13.76
N GLY A 97 -21.19 9.41 -13.93
CA GLY A 97 -21.00 10.12 -15.19
C GLY A 97 -19.54 10.31 -15.60
N ASN A 98 -18.60 10.41 -14.65
CA ASN A 98 -17.18 10.60 -14.93
C ASN A 98 -16.39 9.27 -14.88
N PHE A 99 -16.73 8.34 -13.98
CA PHE A 99 -15.91 7.16 -13.68
C PHE A 99 -16.61 5.83 -13.99
N GLY A 100 -17.94 5.89 -14.30
CA GLY A 100 -18.76 4.71 -14.55
C GLY A 100 -19.28 4.05 -13.27
N SER A 101 -20.12 3.01 -13.44
CA SER A 101 -20.85 2.33 -12.35
C SER A 101 -20.25 1.00 -11.90
N LYS A 102 -19.07 0.63 -12.42
CA LYS A 102 -18.45 -0.68 -12.13
C LYS A 102 -17.79 -0.81 -10.75
N PHE A 103 -17.53 0.30 -10.10
CA PHE A 103 -16.85 0.33 -8.82
C PHE A 103 -17.80 0.04 -7.65
N PHE A 104 -17.32 -0.67 -6.65
CA PHE A 104 -17.98 -0.75 -5.36
C PHE A 104 -17.81 0.58 -4.63
N THR A 105 -18.92 1.25 -4.27
CA THR A 105 -18.88 2.62 -3.78
C THR A 105 -19.67 2.77 -2.48
N PHE A 106 -19.21 3.71 -1.63
CA PHE A 106 -19.88 4.08 -0.39
C PHE A 106 -19.95 5.61 -0.27
N GLU A 107 -21.14 6.14 0.06
CA GLU A 107 -21.38 7.58 0.21
C GLU A 107 -21.20 7.99 1.68
N LEU A 108 -20.38 9.01 1.91
CA LEU A 108 -20.19 9.63 3.22
C LEU A 108 -20.88 10.99 3.27
N ASP A 109 -21.20 11.45 4.46
CA ASP A 109 -21.81 12.76 4.66
C ASP A 109 -20.87 13.90 4.21
N ASP A 110 -21.43 14.99 3.75
CA ASP A 110 -20.75 16.16 3.17
C ASP A 110 -19.71 16.79 4.11
N TRP A 111 -19.98 16.81 5.42
CA TRP A 111 -19.05 17.38 6.41
C TRP A 111 -17.70 16.65 6.45
N VAL A 112 -17.65 15.38 6.04
CA VAL A 112 -16.40 14.59 5.95
C VAL A 112 -15.48 15.17 4.87
N PHE A 113 -16.04 15.69 3.80
CA PHE A 113 -15.34 16.26 2.65
C PHE A 113 -15.08 17.77 2.78
N THR A 114 -14.77 18.24 3.99
CA THR A 114 -14.37 19.63 4.22
C THR A 114 -12.87 19.74 4.43
N GLU A 115 -12.25 20.83 3.96
CA GLU A 115 -10.80 21.05 4.08
C GLU A 115 -10.36 21.07 5.56
N SER A 116 -11.16 21.71 6.44
CA SER A 116 -10.86 21.80 7.86
C SER A 116 -10.83 20.45 8.53
N THR A 117 -11.88 19.63 8.36
CA THR A 117 -11.97 18.28 8.94
C THR A 117 -10.85 17.36 8.43
N ALA A 118 -10.61 17.37 7.11
CA ALA A 118 -9.59 16.55 6.50
C ALA A 118 -8.19 16.90 7.00
N ARG A 119 -7.85 18.20 7.04
CA ARG A 119 -6.57 18.70 7.49
C ARG A 119 -6.34 18.37 8.97
N GLU A 120 -7.32 18.61 9.83
CA GLU A 120 -7.24 18.27 11.25
C GLU A 120 -6.95 16.77 11.46
N LYS A 121 -7.65 15.90 10.75
CA LYS A 121 -7.46 14.44 10.82
C LYS A 121 -6.05 14.04 10.41
N LEU A 122 -5.54 14.55 9.29
CA LEU A 122 -4.21 14.22 8.78
C LEU A 122 -3.11 14.75 9.71
N LEU A 123 -3.21 16.01 10.18
CA LEU A 123 -2.24 16.59 11.11
C LEU A 123 -2.18 15.82 12.43
N LYS A 124 -3.34 15.41 12.95
CA LYS A 124 -3.43 14.61 14.17
C LYS A 124 -2.84 13.22 13.96
N HIS A 125 -3.16 12.55 12.83
CA HIS A 125 -2.68 11.21 12.53
C HIS A 125 -1.16 11.15 12.37
N PHE A 126 -0.58 12.11 11.61
CA PHE A 126 0.86 12.18 11.37
C PHE A 126 1.64 12.94 12.45
N GLU A 127 0.98 13.41 13.51
CA GLU A 127 1.58 14.17 14.63
C GLU A 127 2.43 15.36 14.13
N THR A 128 1.95 16.08 13.10
CA THR A 128 2.67 17.15 12.45
C THR A 128 1.89 18.47 12.46
N LYS A 129 2.61 19.59 12.32
CA LYS A 129 2.00 20.95 12.27
C LYS A 129 1.56 21.36 10.88
N ASN A 130 2.06 20.73 9.82
CA ASN A 130 1.72 21.01 8.43
C ASN A 130 2.01 19.78 7.57
N LEU A 131 1.50 19.77 6.33
CA LEU A 131 1.67 18.66 5.38
C LEU A 131 2.80 18.91 4.35
N LYS A 132 3.63 19.96 4.54
CA LYS A 132 4.70 20.32 3.61
C LYS A 132 5.74 19.22 3.46
N GLY A 133 6.08 18.54 4.56
CA GLY A 133 7.05 17.42 4.56
C GLY A 133 6.62 16.23 3.69
N PHE A 134 5.33 16.07 3.44
CA PHE A 134 4.77 15.05 2.54
C PHE A 134 4.67 15.52 1.08
N GLY A 135 4.96 16.79 0.78
CA GLY A 135 4.85 17.33 -0.58
C GLY A 135 3.42 17.53 -1.09
N VAL A 136 2.41 17.45 -0.21
CA VAL A 136 0.98 17.49 -0.59
C VAL A 136 0.25 18.77 -0.19
N GLU A 137 0.92 19.72 0.44
CA GLU A 137 0.31 20.94 1.01
C GLU A 137 -0.56 21.74 0.01
N HIS A 138 -0.22 21.69 -1.26
CA HIS A 138 -0.91 22.41 -2.35
C HIS A 138 -2.09 21.62 -2.96
N LEU A 139 -2.24 20.34 -2.64
CA LEU A 139 -3.28 19.46 -3.18
C LEU A 139 -4.55 19.55 -2.32
N LYS A 140 -5.30 20.63 -2.41
CA LYS A 140 -6.47 20.86 -1.55
C LYS A 140 -7.50 19.75 -1.64
N ASN A 141 -7.90 19.38 -2.86
CA ASN A 141 -8.88 18.32 -3.06
C ASN A 141 -8.30 16.93 -2.73
N GLY A 142 -7.01 16.70 -2.96
CA GLY A 142 -6.30 15.49 -2.55
C GLY A 142 -6.23 15.34 -1.03
N ILE A 143 -5.99 16.42 -0.29
CA ILE A 143 -6.04 16.46 1.18
C ILE A 143 -7.44 16.10 1.69
N ILE A 144 -8.49 16.66 1.08
CA ILE A 144 -9.88 16.37 1.45
C ILE A 144 -10.19 14.87 1.24
N ALA A 145 -9.83 14.30 0.10
CA ALA A 145 -9.98 12.89 -0.17
C ALA A 145 -9.19 12.01 0.83
N SER A 146 -7.95 12.39 1.16
CA SER A 146 -7.12 11.68 2.14
C SER A 146 -7.73 11.71 3.55
N GLY A 147 -8.23 12.87 3.98
CA GLY A 147 -8.90 13.01 5.27
C GLY A 147 -10.20 12.19 5.36
N ALA A 148 -10.95 12.09 4.26
CA ALA A 148 -12.15 11.27 4.19
C ALA A 148 -11.87 9.78 4.43
N ILE A 149 -10.74 9.26 3.90
CA ILE A 149 -10.29 7.89 4.19
C ILE A 149 -10.04 7.71 5.69
N LEU A 150 -9.27 8.59 6.35
CA LEU A 150 -9.01 8.48 7.78
C LEU A 150 -10.28 8.61 8.64
N GLN A 151 -11.23 9.44 8.19
CA GLN A 151 -12.54 9.53 8.85
C GLN A 151 -13.32 8.22 8.72
N TYR A 152 -13.32 7.61 7.53
CA TYR A 152 -13.97 6.32 7.30
C TYR A 152 -13.37 5.21 8.15
N LEU A 153 -12.05 5.15 8.29
CA LEU A 153 -11.38 4.20 9.20
C LEU A 153 -11.85 4.38 10.64
N THR A 154 -12.03 5.62 11.10
CA THR A 154 -12.59 5.90 12.42
C THR A 154 -14.03 5.37 12.55
N MET A 155 -14.87 5.57 11.54
CA MET A 155 -16.26 5.11 11.52
C MET A 155 -16.38 3.58 11.51
N THR A 156 -15.44 2.91 10.84
CA THR A 156 -15.36 1.45 10.76
C THR A 156 -14.56 0.82 11.91
N GLN A 157 -14.22 1.62 12.95
CA GLN A 157 -13.49 1.20 14.16
C GLN A 157 -12.05 0.73 13.92
N HIS A 158 -11.44 1.09 12.78
CA HIS A 158 -10.02 0.86 12.53
C HIS A 158 -9.21 2.00 13.17
N THR A 159 -8.95 1.91 14.46
CA THR A 159 -8.27 2.98 15.23
C THR A 159 -6.77 2.76 15.40
N GLN A 160 -6.31 1.52 15.28
CA GLN A 160 -4.90 1.14 15.41
C GLN A 160 -4.22 1.17 14.03
N ILE A 161 -3.94 2.36 13.54
CA ILE A 161 -3.38 2.61 12.20
C ILE A 161 -2.00 3.28 12.25
N GLY A 162 -1.23 3.05 13.33
CA GLY A 162 0.09 3.64 13.54
C GLY A 162 1.17 3.24 12.51
N HIS A 163 0.94 2.17 11.74
CA HIS A 163 1.82 1.77 10.64
C HIS A 163 1.67 2.66 9.38
N ILE A 164 0.59 3.44 9.26
CA ILE A 164 0.42 4.40 8.18
C ILE A 164 1.19 5.67 8.56
N THR A 165 2.46 5.71 8.20
CA THR A 165 3.41 6.75 8.66
C THR A 165 3.65 7.86 7.64
N SER A 166 3.14 7.73 6.42
CA SER A 166 3.38 8.69 5.35
C SER A 166 2.19 8.83 4.41
N LEU A 167 2.10 9.98 3.76
CA LEU A 167 1.18 10.26 2.66
C LEU A 167 2.02 10.75 1.48
N ALA A 168 2.06 9.98 0.39
CA ALA A 168 2.87 10.31 -0.75
C ALA A 168 2.02 10.88 -1.90
N ARG A 169 2.58 11.89 -2.60
CA ARG A 169 1.98 12.41 -3.82
C ARG A 169 2.24 11.47 -4.99
N ILE A 170 1.21 11.20 -5.80
CA ILE A 170 1.36 10.55 -7.10
C ILE A 170 1.84 11.62 -8.10
N GLU A 171 3.09 11.49 -8.57
CA GLU A 171 3.71 12.43 -9.50
C GLU A 171 3.41 12.02 -10.94
N GLU A 172 2.41 12.67 -11.55
CA GLU A 172 1.99 12.37 -12.93
C GLU A 172 3.13 12.55 -13.95
N ASP A 173 4.00 13.53 -13.72
CA ASP A 173 5.04 13.91 -14.68
C ASP A 173 6.18 12.88 -14.83
N LYS A 174 6.30 11.93 -13.90
CA LYS A 174 7.34 10.88 -13.95
C LYS A 174 6.99 9.68 -14.83
N TYR A 175 5.73 9.54 -15.23
CA TYR A 175 5.24 8.32 -15.86
C TYR A 175 4.63 8.59 -17.23
N VAL A 176 4.71 7.58 -18.10
CA VAL A 176 3.92 7.53 -19.33
C VAL A 176 2.45 7.34 -18.95
N ARG A 177 1.58 8.17 -19.51
CA ARG A 177 0.14 8.11 -19.24
C ARG A 177 -0.50 6.98 -20.02
N LEU A 178 -0.83 5.89 -19.33
CA LEU A 178 -1.62 4.79 -19.90
C LEU A 178 -3.09 4.96 -19.45
N ASP A 179 -3.99 5.04 -20.40
CA ASP A 179 -5.43 5.03 -20.11
C ASP A 179 -5.96 3.59 -19.99
N LYS A 180 -7.19 3.45 -19.50
CA LYS A 180 -7.84 2.14 -19.30
C LYS A 180 -7.97 1.31 -20.58
N PHE A 181 -8.13 1.97 -21.75
CA PHE A 181 -8.24 1.29 -23.03
C PHE A 181 -6.89 0.73 -23.45
N THR A 182 -5.82 1.50 -23.29
CA THR A 182 -4.44 1.06 -23.56
C THR A 182 -4.05 -0.10 -22.64
N VAL A 183 -4.27 0.01 -21.32
CA VAL A 183 -3.97 -1.07 -20.36
C VAL A 183 -4.71 -2.35 -20.73
N ARG A 184 -5.99 -2.23 -21.10
CA ARG A 184 -6.84 -3.36 -21.50
C ARG A 184 -6.43 -3.93 -22.86
N SER A 185 -6.22 -3.08 -23.87
CA SER A 185 -5.89 -3.54 -25.25
C SER A 185 -4.53 -4.21 -25.34
N LEU A 186 -3.57 -3.78 -24.48
CA LEU A 186 -2.27 -4.42 -24.35
C LEU A 186 -2.29 -5.62 -23.39
N GLU A 187 -3.44 -5.94 -22.79
CA GLU A 187 -3.60 -7.01 -21.81
C GLU A 187 -2.53 -6.99 -20.70
N LEU A 188 -2.19 -5.80 -20.19
CA LEU A 188 -1.07 -5.63 -19.25
C LEU A 188 -1.30 -6.38 -17.93
N ILE A 189 -2.49 -6.23 -17.33
CA ILE A 189 -2.83 -6.76 -16.00
C ILE A 189 -4.05 -7.70 -15.98
N GLY A 190 -4.74 -7.83 -17.09
CA GLY A 190 -5.90 -8.71 -17.26
C GLY A 190 -6.05 -9.12 -18.70
N SER A 191 -6.56 -10.33 -18.98
CA SER A 191 -6.87 -10.79 -20.32
C SER A 191 -8.26 -10.35 -20.78
N MET A 192 -8.43 -10.11 -22.07
CA MET A 192 -9.74 -9.87 -22.70
C MET A 192 -10.53 -11.17 -22.93
N ASN A 193 -9.85 -12.31 -22.92
CA ASN A 193 -10.44 -13.61 -23.16
C ASN A 193 -10.58 -14.39 -21.85
N ASP A 194 -11.68 -15.09 -21.67
CA ASP A 194 -11.87 -15.99 -20.53
C ASP A 194 -10.81 -17.10 -20.56
N GLY A 195 -10.09 -17.26 -19.45
CA GLY A 195 -8.97 -18.21 -19.33
C GLY A 195 -7.67 -17.77 -20.02
N GLY A 196 -7.62 -16.57 -20.59
CA GLY A 196 -6.41 -15.98 -21.15
C GLY A 196 -5.41 -15.51 -20.08
N SER A 197 -4.16 -15.27 -20.50
CA SER A 197 -3.09 -14.78 -19.63
C SER A 197 -2.73 -13.35 -19.99
N SER A 198 -2.62 -12.48 -18.98
CA SER A 198 -2.11 -11.11 -19.16
C SER A 198 -0.58 -11.10 -19.28
N LEU A 199 -0.02 -9.98 -19.74
CA LEU A 199 1.42 -9.79 -19.74
C LEU A 199 2.00 -9.97 -18.33
N LEU A 200 1.36 -9.40 -17.29
CA LEU A 200 1.76 -9.57 -15.89
C LEU A 200 1.83 -11.05 -15.50
N ASN A 201 0.81 -11.86 -15.83
CA ASN A 201 0.82 -13.29 -15.50
C ASN A 201 2.00 -14.04 -16.10
N VAL A 202 2.44 -13.65 -17.31
CA VAL A 202 3.55 -14.30 -18.03
C VAL A 202 4.90 -13.90 -17.42
N ILE A 203 5.10 -12.62 -17.11
CA ILE A 203 6.42 -12.10 -16.70
C ILE A 203 6.62 -12.12 -15.18
N ASP A 204 5.55 -12.23 -14.36
CA ASP A 204 5.69 -12.26 -12.89
C ASP A 204 6.43 -13.52 -12.43
N ARG A 205 7.71 -13.33 -12.12
CA ARG A 205 8.60 -14.31 -11.50
C ARG A 205 9.12 -13.79 -10.16
N THR A 206 8.42 -12.82 -9.57
CA THR A 206 8.81 -12.22 -8.29
C THR A 206 8.75 -13.26 -7.17
N ILE A 207 9.74 -13.22 -6.29
CA ILE A 207 9.86 -14.14 -5.15
C ILE A 207 9.02 -13.62 -3.98
N SER A 208 9.07 -12.30 -3.73
CA SER A 208 8.35 -11.72 -2.59
C SER A 208 7.01 -11.08 -3.00
N PRO A 209 5.98 -11.09 -2.11
CA PRO A 209 4.73 -10.38 -2.34
C PRO A 209 4.91 -8.89 -2.60
N MET A 210 5.82 -8.24 -1.88
CA MET A 210 6.17 -6.82 -2.08
C MET A 210 6.70 -6.58 -3.50
N GLY A 211 7.56 -7.48 -4.01
CA GLY A 211 8.06 -7.43 -5.38
C GLY A 211 6.95 -7.58 -6.42
N ALA A 212 5.99 -8.46 -6.19
CA ALA A 212 4.84 -8.65 -7.10
C ALA A 212 3.97 -7.38 -7.18
N ARG A 213 3.67 -6.75 -6.04
CA ARG A 213 2.93 -5.48 -6.00
C ARG A 213 3.68 -4.36 -6.72
N LEU A 214 5.00 -4.29 -6.52
CA LEU A 214 5.85 -3.31 -7.19
C LEU A 214 5.91 -3.53 -8.71
N LEU A 215 6.06 -4.78 -9.17
CA LEU A 215 6.06 -5.13 -10.59
C LEU A 215 4.75 -4.71 -11.28
N LYS A 216 3.60 -5.05 -10.66
CA LYS A 216 2.28 -4.62 -11.17
C LYS A 216 2.19 -3.11 -11.32
N ARG A 217 2.69 -2.36 -10.32
CA ARG A 217 2.75 -0.89 -10.37
C ARG A 217 3.63 -0.38 -11.50
N TRP A 218 4.82 -0.94 -11.69
CA TRP A 218 5.72 -0.54 -12.75
C TRP A 218 5.13 -0.74 -14.14
N MET A 219 4.29 -1.76 -14.32
CA MET A 219 3.63 -2.02 -15.60
C MET A 219 2.56 -0.98 -15.95
N VAL A 220 1.80 -0.50 -14.97
CA VAL A 220 0.73 0.49 -15.21
C VAL A 220 1.21 1.94 -15.07
N PHE A 221 2.39 2.15 -14.49
CA PHE A 221 3.08 3.44 -14.37
C PHE A 221 4.51 3.35 -14.91
N PRO A 222 4.71 3.11 -16.21
CA PRO A 222 6.05 3.03 -16.80
C PRO A 222 6.72 4.41 -16.75
N LEU A 223 8.02 4.40 -16.43
CA LEU A 223 8.83 5.62 -16.39
C LEU A 223 8.98 6.20 -17.80
N LYS A 224 9.07 7.53 -17.91
CA LYS A 224 9.34 8.21 -19.18
C LYS A 224 10.75 8.82 -19.26
N ASP A 225 11.37 9.10 -18.11
CA ASP A 225 12.66 9.76 -18.06
C ASP A 225 13.79 8.74 -18.26
N GLU A 226 14.74 9.05 -19.12
CA GLU A 226 15.83 8.16 -19.54
C GLU A 226 16.73 7.73 -18.37
N LYS A 227 17.09 8.66 -17.48
CA LYS A 227 18.00 8.38 -16.36
C LYS A 227 17.48 7.29 -15.42
N PRO A 228 16.26 7.37 -14.82
CA PRO A 228 15.77 6.31 -13.95
C PRO A 228 15.46 5.01 -14.69
N ILE A 229 15.20 5.04 -16.02
CA ILE A 229 15.07 3.84 -16.83
C ILE A 229 16.44 3.14 -16.93
N ASN A 230 17.49 3.88 -17.29
CA ASN A 230 18.85 3.35 -17.41
C ASN A 230 19.38 2.87 -16.04
N ASP A 231 19.07 3.55 -14.93
CA ASP A 231 19.43 3.11 -13.59
C ASP A 231 18.85 1.69 -13.31
N ARG A 232 17.60 1.41 -13.73
CA ARG A 232 17.01 0.06 -13.60
C ARG A 232 17.66 -0.95 -14.56
N LEU A 233 17.89 -0.56 -15.80
CA LEU A 233 18.51 -1.44 -16.79
C LEU A 233 19.95 -1.81 -16.39
N ASN A 234 20.71 -0.89 -15.83
CA ASN A 234 22.07 -1.15 -15.32
C ASN A 234 22.06 -2.20 -14.19
N VAL A 235 21.06 -2.18 -13.31
CA VAL A 235 20.89 -3.22 -12.29
C VAL A 235 20.59 -4.57 -12.92
N VAL A 236 19.68 -4.62 -13.89
CA VAL A 236 19.35 -5.86 -14.62
C VAL A 236 20.58 -6.41 -15.35
N GLU A 237 21.35 -5.56 -16.02
CA GLU A 237 22.60 -5.96 -16.69
C GLU A 237 23.60 -6.53 -15.69
N TYR A 238 23.75 -5.94 -14.50
CA TYR A 238 24.62 -6.43 -13.46
C TYR A 238 24.22 -7.86 -13.00
N PHE A 239 22.93 -8.12 -12.83
CA PHE A 239 22.42 -9.47 -12.51
C PHE A 239 22.75 -10.49 -13.62
N PHE A 240 22.72 -10.10 -14.88
CA PHE A 240 23.12 -10.98 -15.99
C PHE A 240 24.63 -11.28 -16.01
N ARG A 241 25.44 -10.29 -15.66
CA ARG A 241 26.92 -10.42 -15.70
C ARG A 241 27.48 -11.08 -14.46
N GLN A 242 26.74 -11.09 -13.34
CA GLN A 242 27.19 -11.60 -12.05
C GLN A 242 26.22 -12.68 -11.53
N PRO A 243 26.33 -13.93 -12.01
CA PRO A 243 25.45 -15.03 -11.59
C PRO A 243 25.46 -15.31 -10.09
N ASP A 244 26.65 -15.28 -9.46
CA ASP A 244 26.83 -15.55 -8.04
C ASP A 244 26.09 -14.48 -7.19
N PHE A 245 26.17 -13.22 -7.61
CA PHE A 245 25.41 -12.13 -6.98
C PHE A 245 23.90 -12.38 -7.09
N LYS A 246 23.43 -12.76 -8.29
CA LYS A 246 22.02 -13.09 -8.52
C LYS A 246 21.56 -14.22 -7.60
N GLU A 247 22.31 -15.32 -7.54
CA GLU A 247 21.98 -16.49 -6.72
C GLU A 247 21.89 -16.12 -5.23
N LEU A 248 22.88 -15.37 -4.70
CA LEU A 248 22.86 -14.89 -3.33
C LEU A 248 21.59 -14.04 -3.05
N ILE A 249 21.27 -13.07 -3.92
CA ILE A 249 20.08 -12.23 -3.72
C ILE A 249 18.79 -13.08 -3.76
N GLU A 250 18.70 -14.02 -4.70
CA GLU A 250 17.55 -14.91 -4.85
C GLU A 250 17.32 -15.78 -3.60
N GLU A 251 18.38 -16.40 -3.07
CA GLU A 251 18.34 -17.18 -1.83
C GLU A 251 17.86 -16.35 -0.65
N GLN A 252 18.41 -15.12 -0.46
CA GLN A 252 18.01 -14.27 0.64
C GLN A 252 16.57 -13.76 0.50
N LEU A 253 16.11 -13.45 -0.72
CA LEU A 253 14.73 -13.03 -0.96
C LEU A 253 13.71 -14.11 -0.60
N HIS A 254 14.04 -15.40 -0.73
CA HIS A 254 13.17 -16.50 -0.28
C HIS A 254 12.93 -16.52 1.24
N LEU A 255 13.85 -15.95 2.02
CA LEU A 255 13.72 -15.81 3.47
C LEU A 255 12.90 -14.56 3.87
N ILE A 256 12.72 -13.61 2.95
CA ILE A 256 12.01 -12.36 3.18
C ILE A 256 10.53 -12.54 2.82
N GLY A 257 9.68 -12.59 3.83
CA GLY A 257 8.22 -12.63 3.66
C GLY A 257 7.62 -11.25 3.33
N ASP A 258 6.35 -11.07 3.63
CA ASP A 258 5.64 -9.80 3.44
C ASP A 258 5.81 -8.86 4.64
N LEU A 259 6.92 -8.12 4.68
CA LEU A 259 7.23 -7.21 5.77
C LEU A 259 6.18 -6.12 5.96
N GLU A 260 5.61 -5.59 4.87
CA GLU A 260 4.58 -4.56 4.93
C GLU A 260 3.35 -5.06 5.69
N ARG A 261 2.86 -6.26 5.36
CA ARG A 261 1.69 -6.85 6.04
C ARG A 261 1.98 -7.32 7.47
N ILE A 262 3.19 -7.77 7.74
CA ILE A 262 3.58 -8.11 9.12
C ILE A 262 3.54 -6.86 10.00
N ILE A 263 4.06 -5.73 9.54
CA ILE A 263 4.07 -4.48 10.31
C ILE A 263 2.64 -3.96 10.56
N SER A 264 1.74 -4.06 9.60
CA SER A 264 0.34 -3.70 9.81
C SER A 264 -0.32 -4.56 10.89
N LYS A 265 -0.06 -5.88 10.91
CA LYS A 265 -0.55 -6.78 11.96
C LYS A 265 0.04 -6.47 13.33
N VAL A 266 1.31 -6.05 13.40
CA VAL A 266 1.93 -5.57 14.65
C VAL A 266 1.17 -4.36 15.17
N ALA A 267 0.87 -3.38 14.31
CA ALA A 267 0.17 -2.16 14.71
C ALA A 267 -1.23 -2.43 15.28
N VAL A 268 -1.96 -3.39 14.70
CA VAL A 268 -3.31 -3.76 15.18
C VAL A 268 -3.30 -4.84 16.27
N GLY A 269 -2.12 -5.30 16.73
CA GLY A 269 -1.99 -6.32 17.78
C GLY A 269 -2.45 -7.73 17.37
N ARG A 270 -2.46 -8.03 16.06
CA ARG A 270 -2.89 -9.33 15.49
C ARG A 270 -1.76 -10.19 14.97
N VAL A 271 -0.51 -9.80 15.20
CA VAL A 271 0.66 -10.57 14.80
C VAL A 271 0.83 -11.80 15.71
N SER A 272 1.07 -12.95 15.12
CA SER A 272 1.39 -14.17 15.86
C SER A 272 2.88 -14.23 16.24
N PRO A 273 3.28 -14.98 17.30
CA PRO A 273 4.68 -15.18 17.62
C PRO A 273 5.51 -15.75 16.47
N ARG A 274 4.93 -16.62 15.64
CA ARG A 274 5.58 -17.18 14.45
C ARG A 274 5.87 -16.11 13.39
N GLU A 275 4.94 -15.18 13.17
CA GLU A 275 5.17 -14.05 12.25
C GLU A 275 6.25 -13.11 12.76
N VAL A 276 6.37 -12.92 14.09
CA VAL A 276 7.46 -12.14 14.67
C VAL A 276 8.81 -12.85 14.49
N VAL A 277 8.88 -14.18 14.60
CA VAL A 277 10.09 -14.96 14.25
C VAL A 277 10.41 -14.82 12.76
N GLN A 278 9.39 -14.85 11.89
CA GLN A 278 9.57 -14.65 10.46
C GLN A 278 10.12 -13.24 10.14
N LEU A 279 9.66 -12.20 10.85
CA LEU A 279 10.24 -10.86 10.78
C LEU A 279 11.73 -10.86 11.16
N LYS A 280 12.11 -11.55 12.22
CA LYS A 280 13.53 -11.68 12.61
C LYS A 280 14.36 -12.33 11.49
N VAL A 281 13.88 -13.45 10.92
CA VAL A 281 14.59 -14.14 9.82
C VAL A 281 14.72 -13.23 8.60
N ALA A 282 13.67 -12.50 8.25
CA ALA A 282 13.70 -11.52 7.16
C ALA A 282 14.73 -10.41 7.42
N LEU A 283 14.80 -9.85 8.64
CA LEU A 283 15.78 -8.83 9.01
C LEU A 283 17.23 -9.37 8.96
N GLN A 284 17.44 -10.64 9.29
CA GLN A 284 18.75 -11.31 9.15
C GLN A 284 19.15 -11.46 7.67
N ALA A 285 18.19 -11.80 6.79
CA ALA A 285 18.42 -11.95 5.36
C ALA A 285 18.79 -10.63 4.65
N ILE A 286 18.42 -9.48 5.22
CA ILE A 286 18.78 -8.16 4.67
C ILE A 286 20.28 -7.88 4.79
N GLU A 287 20.97 -8.43 5.80
CA GLU A 287 22.40 -8.15 6.03
C GLU A 287 23.30 -8.60 4.86
N PRO A 288 23.26 -9.86 4.37
CA PRO A 288 24.04 -10.26 3.21
C PRO A 288 23.63 -9.53 1.92
N ILE A 289 22.35 -9.20 1.74
CA ILE A 289 21.88 -8.39 0.60
C ILE A 289 22.54 -7.00 0.65
N LYS A 290 22.50 -6.35 1.81
CA LYS A 290 23.12 -5.03 1.99
C LYS A 290 24.60 -5.06 1.66
N GLN A 291 25.33 -6.03 2.19
CA GLN A 291 26.76 -6.16 1.97
C GLN A 291 27.07 -6.37 0.49
N ALA A 292 26.39 -7.32 -0.15
CA ALA A 292 26.57 -7.59 -1.58
C ALA A 292 26.27 -6.35 -2.44
N CYS A 293 25.21 -5.59 -2.11
CA CYS A 293 24.87 -4.35 -2.81
C CYS A 293 25.96 -3.27 -2.63
N LEU A 294 26.56 -3.13 -1.44
CA LEU A 294 27.62 -2.13 -1.18
C LEU A 294 28.94 -2.49 -1.87
N GLU A 295 29.24 -3.78 -2.05
CA GLU A 295 30.44 -4.28 -2.71
C GLU A 295 30.31 -4.34 -4.24
N ALA A 296 29.09 -4.18 -4.76
CA ALA A 296 28.83 -4.25 -6.20
C ALA A 296 29.48 -3.06 -6.95
N ASP A 297 30.10 -3.34 -8.09
CA ASP A 297 30.54 -2.29 -9.04
C ASP A 297 29.34 -1.75 -9.83
N ASN A 298 28.35 -1.19 -9.09
CA ASN A 298 27.14 -0.63 -9.66
C ASN A 298 26.54 0.44 -8.73
N ALA A 299 26.56 1.69 -9.16
CA ALA A 299 26.11 2.84 -8.36
C ALA A 299 24.65 2.76 -7.90
N SER A 300 23.77 2.10 -8.66
CA SER A 300 22.35 1.94 -8.27
C SER A 300 22.20 0.90 -7.17
N LEU A 301 22.95 -0.20 -7.22
CA LEU A 301 23.00 -1.20 -6.16
C LEU A 301 23.63 -0.63 -4.88
N ASN A 302 24.71 0.14 -4.99
CA ASN A 302 25.32 0.79 -3.82
C ASN A 302 24.32 1.69 -3.10
N ARG A 303 23.56 2.52 -3.85
CA ARG A 303 22.47 3.36 -3.27
C ARG A 303 21.40 2.53 -2.56
N ILE A 304 21.01 1.38 -3.12
CA ILE A 304 20.07 0.46 -2.47
C ILE A 304 20.68 -0.06 -1.17
N GLY A 305 21.94 -0.53 -1.19
CA GLY A 305 22.65 -1.01 -0.01
C GLY A 305 22.72 0.04 1.09
N GLU A 306 23.01 1.32 0.76
CA GLU A 306 23.06 2.43 1.73
C GLU A 306 21.70 2.66 2.40
N GLN A 307 20.60 2.52 1.67
CA GLN A 307 19.25 2.74 2.18
C GLN A 307 18.71 1.58 3.04
N LEU A 308 19.24 0.37 2.90
CA LEU A 308 18.82 -0.77 3.69
C LEU A 308 19.22 -0.61 5.16
N ASN A 309 18.22 -0.61 6.05
CA ASN A 309 18.42 -0.59 7.49
C ASN A 309 18.29 -2.01 8.06
N LEU A 310 19.30 -2.47 8.79
CA LEU A 310 19.33 -3.83 9.36
C LEU A 310 18.42 -3.98 10.59
N CYS A 311 17.89 -2.90 11.15
CA CYS A 311 17.04 -2.90 12.34
C CYS A 311 17.56 -3.80 13.48
N ILE A 312 18.88 -3.73 13.74
CA ILE A 312 19.64 -4.65 14.62
C ILE A 312 18.99 -4.76 16.00
N SER A 313 18.61 -3.63 16.62
CA SER A 313 18.01 -3.61 17.96
C SER A 313 16.70 -4.40 18.04
N ILE A 314 15.87 -4.31 17.01
CA ILE A 314 14.58 -5.04 16.91
C ILE A 314 14.88 -6.53 16.68
N ARG A 315 15.76 -6.85 15.73
CA ARG A 315 16.18 -8.22 15.42
C ARG A 315 16.70 -8.95 16.65
N ASP A 316 17.64 -8.33 17.36
CA ASP A 316 18.31 -8.94 18.53
C ASP A 316 17.33 -9.06 19.72
N ARG A 317 16.41 -8.10 19.88
CA ARG A 317 15.35 -8.19 20.90
C ARG A 317 14.42 -9.37 20.62
N ILE A 318 13.97 -9.55 19.38
CA ILE A 318 13.14 -10.71 19.00
C ILE A 318 13.89 -12.01 19.27
N ALA A 319 15.16 -12.09 18.88
CA ALA A 319 15.99 -13.27 19.09
C ALA A 319 16.16 -13.63 20.58
N LYS A 320 16.17 -12.64 21.46
CA LYS A 320 16.29 -12.82 22.92
C LYS A 320 14.98 -13.22 23.59
N GLU A 321 13.87 -12.63 23.16
CA GLU A 321 12.59 -12.72 23.87
C GLU A 321 11.64 -13.81 23.32
N ILE A 322 11.84 -14.28 22.08
CA ILE A 322 10.98 -15.26 21.43
C ILE A 322 11.79 -16.47 20.97
N ASN A 323 11.30 -17.67 21.32
CA ASN A 323 11.88 -18.93 20.83
C ASN A 323 11.77 -19.02 19.29
N ASN A 324 12.72 -19.75 18.67
CA ASN A 324 12.71 -19.93 17.21
C ASN A 324 11.52 -20.74 16.69
N ASP A 325 10.94 -21.60 17.52
CA ASP A 325 9.71 -22.38 17.22
C ASP A 325 8.68 -22.13 18.33
N PRO A 326 7.97 -20.99 18.27
CA PRO A 326 6.95 -20.69 19.25
C PRO A 326 5.68 -21.51 18.98
N PRO A 327 4.89 -21.83 20.01
CA PRO A 327 3.61 -22.51 19.84
C PRO A 327 2.65 -21.68 18.96
N LEU A 328 1.62 -22.37 18.44
CA LEU A 328 0.52 -21.75 17.67
C LEU A 328 -0.31 -20.81 18.53
#